data_2b00a06c528248819ad8be520bcf285f
#
_entry.id   2b00a06c528248819ad8be520bcf285f
#
_cell.length_a   1.000
_cell.length_b   1.000
_cell.length_c   1.000
_cell.angle_alpha   90.00
_cell.angle_beta   90.00
_cell.angle_gamma   90.00
#
_symmetry.space_group_name_H-M   'P 1'
#
loop_
_entity.id
_entity.type
_entity.pdbx_description
1 polymer ?
#
loop_
_entity_poly.entity_id
_entity_poly.type
_entity_poly.pdbx_seq_one_letter_code
_entity_poly.pdbx_strand_id
1 'polypeptide(L)'
;MMNYPLLLTNFMQHAAKYYPGKEIVSVYTTGTFRYTYADWYKRTCQLAGALRAFGIQKGDRVASFSLNNHRHLELYFGVPCMGAVLHTLNIRLSVEHLVYIINHAEDRILFIDEDVY
;
A
#
# COMPACT_ATOMS: atom_id res chain seq x y z
N MET A 1 -26.93 17.04 7.54
CA MET A 1 -26.03 15.93 7.09
C MET A 1 -24.67 16.53 6.75
N MET A 2 -23.58 15.98 7.29
CA MET A 2 -22.25 16.52 7.12
C MET A 2 -21.73 16.17 5.71
N ASN A 3 -21.41 17.18 4.90
CA ASN A 3 -20.83 17.00 3.56
C ASN A 3 -19.30 16.99 3.66
N TYR A 4 -18.75 15.91 4.24
CA TYR A 4 -17.31 15.73 4.43
C TYR A 4 -16.86 14.42 3.76
N PRO A 5 -15.85 14.45 2.87
CA PRO A 5 -15.39 13.25 2.18
C PRO A 5 -14.63 12.32 3.17
N LEU A 6 -15.05 11.07 3.24
CA LEU A 6 -14.38 10.04 4.04
C LEU A 6 -13.22 9.44 3.23
N LEU A 7 -12.05 10.07 3.32
CA LEU A 7 -10.85 9.69 2.58
C LEU A 7 -9.78 9.11 3.52
N LEU A 8 -9.06 8.10 3.04
CA LEU A 8 -7.91 7.51 3.77
C LEU A 8 -6.80 8.54 4.02
N THR A 9 -6.67 9.54 3.15
CA THR A 9 -5.72 10.64 3.31
C THR A 9 -5.87 11.34 4.67
N ASN A 10 -7.10 11.48 5.15
CA ASN A 10 -7.37 12.13 6.45
C ASN A 10 -6.77 11.32 7.62
N PHE A 11 -6.85 9.99 7.58
CA PHE A 11 -6.27 9.11 8.59
C PHE A 11 -4.74 9.19 8.57
N MET A 12 -4.15 9.14 7.37
CA MET A 12 -2.70 9.22 7.20
C MET A 12 -2.15 10.55 7.72
N GLN A 13 -2.78 11.66 7.36
CA GLN A 13 -2.39 13.00 7.81
C GLN A 13 -2.59 13.16 9.32
N HIS A 14 -3.67 12.64 9.88
CA HIS A 14 -3.92 12.66 11.32
C HIS A 14 -2.82 11.92 12.09
N ALA A 15 -2.47 10.71 11.65
CA ALA A 15 -1.41 9.93 12.29
C ALA A 15 -0.06 10.66 12.27
N ALA A 16 0.32 11.21 11.12
CA ALA A 16 1.58 11.95 10.98
C ALA A 16 1.61 13.26 11.80
N LYS A 17 0.48 13.95 11.88
CA LYS A 17 0.39 15.26 12.58
C LYS A 17 0.38 15.12 14.09
N TYR A 18 -0.44 14.20 14.62
CA TYR A 18 -0.70 14.11 16.06
C TYR A 18 0.12 13.05 16.78
N TYR A 19 0.60 12.03 16.03
CA TYR A 19 1.36 10.91 16.59
C TYR A 19 2.63 10.59 15.80
N PRO A 20 3.44 11.61 15.42
CA PRO A 20 4.60 11.41 14.52
C PRO A 20 5.63 10.43 15.08
N GLY A 21 5.80 10.37 16.39
CA GLY A 21 6.78 9.50 17.06
C GLY A 21 6.28 8.08 17.35
N LYS A 22 5.00 7.76 17.06
CA LYS A 22 4.49 6.41 17.29
C LYS A 22 5.10 5.42 16.32
N GLU A 23 5.55 4.25 16.82
CA GLU A 23 6.24 3.26 16.02
C GLU A 23 5.28 2.31 15.29
N ILE A 24 5.69 1.95 14.07
CA ILE A 24 5.20 0.80 13.32
C ILE A 24 6.29 -0.27 13.39
N VAL A 25 5.89 -1.50 13.75
CA VAL A 25 6.80 -2.62 13.92
C VAL A 25 6.42 -3.73 12.95
N SER A 26 7.37 -4.16 12.14
CA SER A 26 7.24 -5.31 11.25
C SER A 26 8.21 -6.41 11.66
N VAL A 27 7.69 -7.62 11.81
CA VAL A 27 8.50 -8.79 12.17
C VAL A 27 8.71 -9.63 10.91
N TYR A 28 9.96 -9.88 10.57
CA TYR A 28 10.42 -10.72 9.46
C TYR A 28 11.16 -11.93 9.97
N THR A 29 11.38 -12.91 9.13
CA THR A 29 12.24 -14.06 9.44
C THR A 29 13.67 -13.64 9.76
N THR A 30 14.14 -12.56 9.16
CA THR A 30 15.49 -12.00 9.33
C THR A 30 15.62 -11.02 10.50
N GLY A 31 14.54 -10.67 11.20
CA GLY A 31 14.55 -9.72 12.31
C GLY A 31 13.36 -8.78 12.36
N THR A 32 13.49 -7.74 13.14
CA THR A 32 12.42 -6.76 13.36
C THR A 32 12.81 -5.41 12.77
N PHE A 33 11.92 -4.85 11.96
CA PHE A 33 12.03 -3.51 11.43
C PHE A 33 11.10 -2.55 12.20
N ARG A 34 11.61 -1.37 12.54
CA ARG A 34 10.85 -0.33 13.24
C ARG A 34 11.08 1.02 12.58
N TYR A 35 10.01 1.79 12.45
CA TYR A 35 10.06 3.21 12.06
C TYR A 35 8.83 3.93 12.60
N THR A 36 8.83 5.27 12.53
CA THR A 36 7.76 6.09 13.08
C THR A 36 6.64 6.37 12.07
N TYR A 37 5.49 6.89 12.56
CA TYR A 37 4.44 7.40 11.68
C TYR A 37 4.92 8.55 10.80
N ALA A 38 5.85 9.37 11.27
CA ALA A 38 6.47 10.42 10.44
C ALA A 38 7.26 9.82 9.28
N ASP A 39 8.07 8.78 9.55
CA ASP A 39 8.83 8.07 8.52
C ASP A 39 7.91 7.35 7.53
N TRP A 40 6.90 6.67 8.04
CA TRP A 40 5.87 6.02 7.24
C TRP A 40 5.16 6.99 6.30
N TYR A 41 4.74 8.16 6.81
CA TYR A 41 4.10 9.20 6.00
C TYR A 41 5.00 9.66 4.85
N LYS A 42 6.27 9.97 5.16
CA LYS A 42 7.25 10.38 4.17
C LYS A 42 7.44 9.33 3.07
N ARG A 43 7.66 8.08 3.47
CA ARG A 43 7.86 6.96 2.53
C ARG A 43 6.61 6.69 1.68
N THR A 44 5.43 6.77 2.29
CA THR A 44 4.15 6.61 1.59
C THR A 44 3.94 7.70 0.53
N CYS A 45 4.30 8.95 0.83
CA CYS A 45 4.28 10.04 -0.15
C CYS A 45 5.29 9.81 -1.28
N GLN A 46 6.49 9.31 -0.96
CA GLN A 46 7.51 8.96 -1.97
C GLN A 46 7.01 7.84 -2.89
N LEU A 47 6.38 6.80 -2.33
CA LEU A 47 5.76 5.72 -3.10
C LEU A 47 4.69 6.25 -4.07
N ALA A 48 3.79 7.12 -3.61
CA ALA A 48 2.78 7.73 -4.46
C ALA A 48 3.40 8.57 -5.59
N GLY A 49 4.48 9.30 -5.28
CA GLY A 49 5.25 10.05 -6.29
C GLY A 49 5.90 9.15 -7.33
N ALA A 50 6.51 8.05 -6.91
CA ALA A 50 7.11 7.05 -7.79
C ALA A 50 6.07 6.37 -8.70
N LEU A 51 4.94 5.96 -8.15
CA LEU A 51 3.84 5.37 -8.92
C LEU A 51 3.32 6.34 -9.99
N ARG A 52 3.19 7.62 -9.66
CA ARG A 52 2.81 8.66 -10.62
C ARG A 52 3.86 8.80 -11.73
N ALA A 53 5.15 8.76 -11.39
CA ALA A 53 6.23 8.80 -12.36
C ALA A 53 6.24 7.57 -13.29
N PHE A 54 5.80 6.41 -12.81
CA PHE A 54 5.56 5.21 -13.61
C PHE A 54 4.29 5.28 -14.48
N GLY A 55 3.53 6.36 -14.40
CA GLY A 55 2.34 6.57 -15.22
C GLY A 55 1.04 6.05 -14.62
N ILE A 56 1.02 5.70 -13.33
CA ILE A 56 -0.22 5.30 -12.64
C ILE A 56 -1.13 6.51 -12.48
N GLN A 57 -2.37 6.36 -12.92
CA GLN A 57 -3.40 7.40 -12.91
C GLN A 57 -4.55 7.03 -11.97
N LYS A 58 -5.42 7.99 -11.72
CA LYS A 58 -6.66 7.78 -10.97
C LYS A 58 -7.48 6.65 -11.59
N GLY A 59 -7.90 5.68 -10.76
CA GLY A 59 -8.67 4.52 -11.19
C GLY A 59 -7.85 3.34 -11.69
N ASP A 60 -6.53 3.49 -11.93
CA ASP A 60 -5.67 2.36 -12.24
C ASP A 60 -5.56 1.40 -11.06
N ARG A 61 -5.41 0.11 -11.35
CA ARG A 61 -5.24 -0.95 -10.35
C ARG A 61 -3.75 -1.24 -10.19
N VAL A 62 -3.35 -1.28 -8.92
CA VAL A 62 -2.01 -1.67 -8.48
C VAL A 62 -2.16 -2.89 -7.60
N ALA A 63 -1.65 -4.03 -8.04
CA ALA A 63 -1.74 -5.26 -7.30
C ALA A 63 -0.64 -5.40 -6.25
N SER A 64 -0.96 -6.08 -5.15
CA SER A 64 0.01 -6.47 -4.13
C SER A 64 -0.14 -7.95 -3.78
N PHE A 65 0.98 -8.67 -3.79
CA PHE A 65 1.11 -10.06 -3.36
C PHE A 65 2.10 -10.10 -2.20
N SER A 66 1.60 -9.89 -0.98
CA SER A 66 2.43 -9.57 0.17
C SER A 66 1.81 -10.03 1.49
N LEU A 67 2.67 -10.33 2.47
CA LEU A 67 2.30 -10.45 3.87
C LEU A 67 2.04 -9.07 4.49
N ASN A 68 1.49 -9.07 5.72
CA ASN A 68 1.26 -7.85 6.48
C ASN A 68 2.57 -7.34 7.08
N ASN A 69 3.16 -6.35 6.45
CA ASN A 69 4.37 -5.67 6.89
C ASN A 69 4.32 -4.17 6.58
N HIS A 70 5.38 -3.43 6.93
CA HIS A 70 5.43 -1.98 6.74
C HIS A 70 5.34 -1.57 5.27
N ARG A 71 5.91 -2.35 4.34
CA ARG A 71 5.86 -2.07 2.89
C ARG A 71 4.43 -2.19 2.37
N HIS A 72 3.70 -3.24 2.81
CA HIS A 72 2.30 -3.43 2.46
C HIS A 72 1.42 -2.33 3.06
N LEU A 73 1.71 -1.88 4.29
CA LEU A 73 1.02 -0.74 4.89
C LEU A 73 1.23 0.55 4.10
N GLU A 74 2.42 0.77 3.56
CA GLU A 74 2.69 1.92 2.66
C GLU A 74 1.83 1.85 1.39
N LEU A 75 1.64 0.66 0.81
CA LEU A 75 0.76 0.46 -0.34
C LEU A 75 -0.71 0.72 -0.01
N TYR A 76 -1.19 0.29 1.17
CA TYR A 76 -2.57 0.50 1.62
C TYR A 76 -2.97 1.98 1.67
N PHE A 77 -2.02 2.86 1.87
CA PHE A 77 -2.27 4.31 1.88
C PHE A 77 -1.74 5.01 0.64
N GLY A 78 -0.56 4.67 0.16
CA GLY A 78 0.05 5.33 -0.99
C GLY A 78 -0.76 5.19 -2.27
N VAL A 79 -1.29 4.01 -2.54
CA VAL A 79 -2.08 3.75 -3.75
C VAL A 79 -3.46 4.44 -3.68
N PRO A 80 -4.32 4.21 -2.66
CA PRO A 80 -5.62 4.86 -2.62
C PRO A 80 -5.56 6.37 -2.45
N CYS A 81 -4.59 6.89 -1.69
CA CYS A 81 -4.48 8.33 -1.45
C CYS A 81 -4.07 9.12 -2.71
N MET A 82 -3.48 8.48 -3.71
CA MET A 82 -3.25 9.11 -5.02
C MET A 82 -4.42 8.96 -5.99
N GLY A 83 -5.47 8.23 -5.59
CA GLY A 83 -6.69 8.00 -6.39
C GLY A 83 -6.66 6.70 -7.22
N ALA A 84 -5.64 5.88 -7.08
CA ALA A 84 -5.57 4.55 -7.68
C ALA A 84 -6.27 3.50 -6.78
N VAL A 85 -6.40 2.29 -7.27
CA VAL A 85 -7.05 1.18 -6.56
C VAL A 85 -6.00 0.15 -6.15
N LEU A 86 -5.88 -0.14 -4.86
CA LEU A 86 -5.04 -1.23 -4.40
C LEU A 86 -5.81 -2.55 -4.52
N HIS A 87 -5.27 -3.47 -5.32
CA HIS A 87 -5.79 -4.81 -5.51
C HIS A 87 -4.93 -5.81 -4.72
N THR A 88 -5.38 -6.18 -3.52
CA THR A 88 -4.65 -7.14 -2.69
C THR A 88 -4.94 -8.56 -3.12
N LEU A 89 -3.89 -9.30 -3.49
CA LEU A 89 -3.99 -10.69 -3.92
C LEU A 89 -3.84 -11.63 -2.71
N ASN A 90 -4.68 -12.66 -2.68
CA ASN A 90 -4.56 -13.67 -1.65
C ASN A 90 -3.38 -14.60 -1.96
N ILE A 91 -2.39 -14.61 -1.05
CA ILE A 91 -1.15 -15.40 -1.16
C ILE A 91 -1.36 -16.92 -1.14
N ARG A 92 -2.56 -17.40 -0.85
CA ARG A 92 -2.91 -18.82 -0.78
C ARG A 92 -3.60 -19.34 -2.04
N LEU A 93 -3.81 -18.49 -3.04
CA LEU A 93 -4.40 -18.91 -4.31
C LEU A 93 -3.40 -19.65 -5.20
N SER A 94 -3.92 -20.54 -6.03
CA SER A 94 -3.11 -21.19 -7.07
C SER A 94 -2.65 -20.18 -8.12
N VAL A 95 -1.58 -20.49 -8.82
CA VAL A 95 -1.05 -19.66 -9.90
C VAL A 95 -2.09 -19.37 -10.96
N GLU A 96 -2.90 -20.37 -11.32
CA GLU A 96 -3.97 -20.22 -12.32
C GLU A 96 -5.00 -19.17 -11.91
N HIS A 97 -5.43 -19.18 -10.63
CA HIS A 97 -6.34 -18.18 -10.10
C HIS A 97 -5.69 -16.79 -10.06
N LEU A 98 -4.43 -16.70 -9.65
CA LEU A 98 -3.70 -15.43 -9.62
C LEU A 98 -3.58 -14.81 -11.02
N VAL A 99 -3.20 -15.60 -12.02
CA VAL A 99 -3.12 -15.15 -13.41
C VAL A 99 -4.46 -14.63 -13.90
N TYR A 100 -5.55 -15.39 -13.61
CA TYR A 100 -6.89 -14.97 -13.98
C TYR A 100 -7.28 -13.62 -13.38
N ILE A 101 -7.17 -13.48 -12.05
CA ILE A 101 -7.64 -12.26 -11.38
C ILE A 101 -6.79 -11.02 -11.70
N ILE A 102 -5.47 -11.18 -11.87
CA ILE A 102 -4.58 -10.09 -12.29
C ILE A 102 -4.96 -9.58 -13.68
N ASN A 103 -5.16 -10.50 -14.63
CA ASN A 103 -5.56 -10.15 -15.99
C ASN A 103 -6.98 -9.56 -16.03
N HIS A 104 -7.92 -10.14 -15.27
CA HIS A 104 -9.31 -9.66 -15.22
C HIS A 104 -9.40 -8.25 -14.63
N ALA A 105 -8.61 -7.95 -13.60
CA ALA A 105 -8.53 -6.62 -13.00
C ALA A 105 -7.75 -5.62 -13.85
N GLU A 106 -7.01 -6.08 -14.86
CA GLU A 106 -6.09 -5.24 -15.66
C GLU A 106 -5.09 -4.49 -14.78
N ASP A 107 -4.46 -5.22 -13.84
CA ASP A 107 -3.48 -4.63 -12.94
C ASP A 107 -2.29 -4.06 -13.72
N ARG A 108 -1.93 -2.80 -13.44
CA ARG A 108 -0.87 -2.08 -14.15
C ARG A 108 0.52 -2.37 -13.58
N ILE A 109 0.60 -2.56 -12.27
CA ILE A 109 1.83 -2.88 -11.53
C ILE A 109 1.48 -3.96 -10.52
N LEU A 110 2.40 -4.89 -10.30
CA LEU A 110 2.34 -5.91 -9.26
C LEU A 110 3.53 -5.76 -8.32
N PHE A 111 3.26 -5.51 -7.05
CA PHE A 111 4.24 -5.57 -5.97
C PHE A 111 4.24 -6.97 -5.36
N ILE A 112 5.41 -7.60 -5.34
CA ILE A 112 5.60 -8.93 -4.74
C ILE A 112 6.55 -8.78 -3.57
N ASP A 113 6.15 -9.29 -2.42
CA ASP A 113 7.01 -9.36 -1.24
C ASP A 113 7.95 -10.57 -1.37
N GLU A 114 9.23 -10.35 -1.12
CA GLU A 114 10.26 -11.41 -1.16
C GLU A 114 10.02 -12.55 -0.17
N ASP A 115 9.27 -12.29 0.92
CA ASP A 115 8.93 -13.31 1.92
C ASP A 115 7.80 -14.26 1.47
N VAL A 116 7.14 -14.00 0.32
CA VAL A 116 6.07 -14.85 -0.24
C VAL A 116 6.43 -15.48 -1.58
N TYR A 117 7.59 -15.15 -2.13
CA TYR A 117 8.07 -15.66 -3.41
C TYR A 117 8.90 -16.93 -3.25
#